data_31cb0f7eb73a6b61946635acbaceaefa
#
_entry.id   31cb0f7eb73a6b61946635acbaceaefa
#
_cell.length_a   1.000
_cell.length_b   1.000
_cell.length_c   1.000
_cell.angle_alpha   90.00
_cell.angle_beta   90.00
_cell.angle_gamma   90.00
#
_symmetry.space_group_name_H-M   'P 1'
#
loop_
_entity.id
_entity.type
_entity.pdbx_description
1 polymer ?
#
loop_
_entity_poly.entity_id
_entity_poly.type
_entity_poly.pdbx_seq_one_letter_code
_entity_poly.pdbx_strand_id
1 'polypeptide(L)'
;MIRLFIYILFYFLALTSSVYANELERILDQANKYTVKISNSTNTPFIEDSYNASFGSGILIDKTNGIIITNAHVSSYSPSINRVNFKYSDPIQSKQIYIDPEIDLAFLQVDPKSIPKEAIEAKLQCKNDYKQGQNVVAFGHPNGKDFTITRGIISAIRYETDFFESIQTDAAINGGNSGGALIDISSGLVVGINSFGATDAEGLNFALPSYTACKVLELYKNKKDPSPLDFQVFFSNNKEQGKFLRISEVLNKQSLLKVGDEILEVDNKKVENPTQLSNEARGKSNITVKILRDNKQQELKLQLKSRGSVTERVGLVFSNIIIGDKSSSTSGVINQKMNNPDSNLVVQNLRSGPGSGKLRKFDVINYIDGKEFKTAQSLHDYLKDKKEIEVFFRRPSLNEERKITFTNFHEKIEVKDVKMLRFE
;
A
#
# COMPACT_ATOMS: atom_id res chain seq x y z
N MET A 1 31.78 52.18 -17.54
CA MET A 1 31.47 50.81 -18.00
C MET A 1 31.19 49.82 -16.85
N ILE A 2 32.04 49.68 -15.85
CA ILE A 2 31.88 48.69 -14.74
C ILE A 2 30.57 48.90 -13.98
N ARG A 3 30.16 50.14 -13.63
CA ARG A 3 28.89 50.41 -12.91
C ARG A 3 27.66 50.02 -13.72
N LEU A 4 27.64 50.21 -15.02
CA LEU A 4 26.55 49.83 -15.91
C LEU A 4 26.43 48.29 -15.99
N PHE A 5 27.56 47.59 -16.05
CA PHE A 5 27.61 46.14 -16.06
C PHE A 5 27.05 45.52 -14.75
N ILE A 6 27.37 46.13 -13.60
CA ILE A 6 26.84 45.72 -12.30
C ILE A 6 25.33 45.93 -12.24
N TYR A 7 24.78 47.04 -12.72
CA TYR A 7 23.34 47.28 -12.75
C TYR A 7 22.60 46.30 -13.67
N ILE A 8 23.18 45.98 -14.85
CA ILE A 8 22.61 44.97 -15.75
C ILE A 8 22.64 43.59 -15.12
N LEU A 9 23.69 43.20 -14.43
CA LEU A 9 23.81 41.93 -13.73
C LEU A 9 22.79 41.81 -12.58
N PHE A 10 22.64 42.89 -11.78
CA PHE A 10 21.63 42.94 -10.72
C PHE A 10 20.19 42.87 -11.27
N TYR A 11 19.93 43.53 -12.40
CA TYR A 11 18.62 43.50 -13.05
C TYR A 11 18.31 42.11 -13.62
N PHE A 12 19.28 41.44 -14.23
CA PHE A 12 19.14 40.04 -14.68
C PHE A 12 18.93 39.08 -13.52
N LEU A 13 19.65 39.21 -12.40
CA LEU A 13 19.46 38.42 -11.18
C LEU A 13 18.07 38.65 -10.56
N ALA A 14 17.59 39.89 -10.54
CA ALA A 14 16.25 40.21 -10.05
C ALA A 14 15.13 39.65 -10.94
N LEU A 15 15.31 39.66 -12.26
CA LEU A 15 14.37 39.06 -13.21
C LEU A 15 14.29 37.54 -13.08
N THR A 16 15.43 36.85 -12.93
CA THR A 16 15.45 35.39 -12.78
C THR A 16 14.82 34.97 -11.46
N SER A 17 15.08 35.67 -10.36
CA SER A 17 14.47 35.38 -9.07
C SER A 17 12.94 35.59 -9.06
N SER A 18 12.46 36.60 -9.75
CA SER A 18 11.04 36.90 -9.93
C SER A 18 10.32 35.82 -10.75
N VAL A 19 10.94 35.32 -11.81
CA VAL A 19 10.37 34.20 -12.62
C VAL A 19 10.27 32.92 -11.84
N TYR A 20 11.29 32.55 -11.04
CA TYR A 20 11.25 31.36 -10.19
C TYR A 20 10.21 31.46 -9.06
N ALA A 21 10.05 32.63 -8.46
CA ALA A 21 9.04 32.82 -7.42
C ALA A 21 7.61 32.66 -7.98
N ASN A 22 7.33 33.23 -9.15
CA ASN A 22 6.03 33.10 -9.82
C ASN A 22 5.72 31.65 -10.23
N GLU A 23 6.72 30.87 -10.67
CA GLU A 23 6.52 29.49 -11.07
C GLU A 23 6.18 28.60 -9.88
N LEU A 24 6.88 28.73 -8.76
CA LEU A 24 6.57 27.98 -7.53
C LEU A 24 5.18 28.33 -7.02
N GLU A 25 4.80 29.61 -6.98
CA GLU A 25 3.46 30.05 -6.56
C GLU A 25 2.38 29.43 -7.44
N ARG A 26 2.57 29.41 -8.76
CA ARG A 26 1.65 28.78 -9.72
C ARG A 26 1.49 27.28 -9.45
N ILE A 27 2.59 26.56 -9.19
CA ILE A 27 2.58 25.12 -8.89
C ILE A 27 1.79 24.86 -7.58
N LEU A 28 2.02 25.67 -6.56
CA LEU A 28 1.33 25.55 -5.28
C LEU A 28 -0.17 25.86 -5.39
N ASP A 29 -0.56 26.87 -6.20
CA ASP A 29 -1.97 27.13 -6.47
C ASP A 29 -2.64 25.93 -7.15
N GLN A 30 -1.97 25.29 -8.11
CA GLN A 30 -2.48 24.06 -8.72
C GLN A 30 -2.54 22.91 -7.72
N ALA A 31 -1.50 22.72 -6.90
CA ALA A 31 -1.47 21.66 -5.89
C ALA A 31 -2.61 21.77 -4.88
N ASN A 32 -2.97 22.98 -4.49
CA ASN A 32 -4.13 23.26 -3.64
C ASN A 32 -5.47 22.79 -4.23
N LYS A 33 -5.57 22.69 -5.57
CA LYS A 33 -6.81 22.31 -6.26
C LYS A 33 -7.00 20.81 -6.45
N TYR A 34 -5.92 20.03 -6.36
CA TYR A 34 -5.98 18.58 -6.50
C TYR A 34 -5.61 17.80 -5.24
N THR A 35 -4.94 18.42 -4.27
CA THR A 35 -4.59 17.75 -3.01
C THR A 35 -5.76 17.83 -2.04
N VAL A 36 -6.03 16.73 -1.37
CA VAL A 36 -7.13 16.59 -0.42
C VAL A 36 -6.63 16.09 0.92
N LYS A 37 -7.32 16.48 1.98
CA LYS A 37 -7.18 15.89 3.31
C LYS A 37 -8.04 14.65 3.39
N ILE A 38 -7.51 13.57 3.97
CA ILE A 38 -8.25 12.33 4.22
C ILE A 38 -8.33 12.13 5.73
N SER A 39 -9.55 11.89 6.22
CA SER A 39 -9.78 11.41 7.58
C SER A 39 -10.36 10.00 7.52
N ASN A 40 -9.74 9.10 8.27
CA ASN A 40 -10.13 7.69 8.36
C ASN A 40 -10.62 7.35 9.76
N SER A 41 -11.62 6.47 9.86
CA SER A 41 -12.08 5.88 11.12
C SER A 41 -12.36 4.40 10.92
N THR A 42 -11.61 3.55 11.63
CA THR A 42 -11.71 2.10 11.56
C THR A 42 -12.29 1.53 12.84
N ASN A 43 -13.52 1.01 12.76
CA ASN A 43 -14.26 0.45 13.88
C ASN A 43 -14.11 -1.07 14.03
N THR A 44 -13.69 -1.75 12.98
CA THR A 44 -13.53 -3.21 12.92
C THR A 44 -12.23 -3.54 12.20
N PRO A 45 -11.07 -3.23 12.83
CA PRO A 45 -9.79 -3.37 12.17
C PRO A 45 -9.42 -4.84 11.95
N PHE A 46 -8.93 -5.14 10.76
CA PHE A 46 -8.20 -6.36 10.49
C PHE A 46 -6.83 -6.33 11.17
N ILE A 47 -6.03 -7.34 10.90
CA ILE A 47 -4.78 -7.59 11.63
C ILE A 47 -3.73 -6.47 11.42
N GLU A 48 -3.76 -5.79 10.29
CA GLU A 48 -2.83 -4.72 9.92
C GLU A 48 -3.16 -3.39 10.60
N ASP A 49 -4.41 -3.20 10.98
CA ASP A 49 -4.90 -1.93 11.53
C ASP A 49 -5.11 -1.97 13.05
N SER A 50 -5.34 -0.80 13.60
CA SER A 50 -5.74 -0.58 14.99
C SER A 50 -7.09 0.12 15.04
N TYR A 51 -7.78 0.05 16.19
CA TYR A 51 -8.96 0.86 16.48
C TYR A 51 -8.54 2.33 16.58
N ASN A 52 -8.63 3.08 15.50
CA ASN A 52 -8.10 4.42 15.41
C ASN A 52 -8.90 5.32 14.47
N ALA A 53 -8.78 6.63 14.73
CA ALA A 53 -8.98 7.66 13.72
C ALA A 53 -7.60 8.19 13.29
N SER A 54 -7.38 8.32 12.00
CA SER A 54 -6.14 8.81 11.43
C SER A 54 -6.40 9.89 10.38
N PHE A 55 -5.35 10.63 10.05
CA PHE A 55 -5.37 11.65 9.01
C PHE A 55 -4.22 11.41 8.04
N GLY A 56 -4.48 11.74 6.79
CA GLY A 56 -3.50 11.74 5.73
C GLY A 56 -3.91 12.70 4.61
N SER A 57 -3.25 12.55 3.50
CA SER A 57 -3.48 13.32 2.27
C SER A 57 -3.88 12.40 1.12
N GLY A 58 -4.38 13.00 0.05
CA GLY A 58 -4.64 12.32 -1.21
C GLY A 58 -4.54 13.28 -2.38
N ILE A 59 -4.60 12.73 -3.58
CA ILE A 59 -4.42 13.46 -4.83
C ILE A 59 -5.57 13.10 -5.78
N LEU A 60 -6.33 14.06 -6.26
CA LEU A 60 -7.35 13.85 -7.29
C LEU A 60 -6.67 13.56 -8.63
N ILE A 61 -6.86 12.36 -9.17
CA ILE A 61 -6.22 11.90 -10.42
C ILE A 61 -7.20 11.59 -11.54
N ASP A 62 -8.50 11.56 -11.22
CA ASP A 62 -9.57 11.41 -12.21
C ASP A 62 -10.85 12.06 -11.67
N LYS A 63 -11.11 13.28 -12.11
CA LYS A 63 -12.28 14.06 -11.68
C LYS A 63 -13.56 13.49 -12.22
N THR A 64 -13.53 12.94 -13.42
CA THR A 64 -14.69 12.37 -14.09
C THR A 64 -15.27 11.17 -13.36
N ASN A 65 -14.38 10.30 -12.83
CA ASN A 65 -14.76 9.11 -12.08
C ASN A 65 -14.63 9.29 -10.55
N GLY A 66 -14.18 10.46 -10.08
CA GLY A 66 -14.00 10.76 -8.67
C GLY A 66 -12.87 9.99 -8.00
N ILE A 67 -11.79 9.63 -8.73
CA ILE A 67 -10.71 8.80 -8.20
C ILE A 67 -9.64 9.65 -7.53
N ILE A 68 -9.36 9.31 -6.28
CA ILE A 68 -8.31 9.90 -5.46
C ILE A 68 -7.30 8.82 -5.12
N ILE A 69 -6.02 9.11 -5.36
CA ILE A 69 -4.90 8.26 -4.95
C ILE A 69 -4.41 8.67 -3.56
N THR A 70 -4.06 7.69 -2.75
CA THR A 70 -3.46 7.88 -1.42
C THR A 70 -2.62 6.66 -1.05
N ASN A 71 -2.05 6.63 0.17
CA ASN A 71 -1.42 5.42 0.68
C ASN A 71 -2.43 4.42 1.23
N ALA A 72 -2.07 3.13 1.19
CA ALA A 72 -2.88 2.07 1.77
C ALA A 72 -3.06 2.26 3.28
N HIS A 73 -1.99 2.58 4.01
CA HIS A 73 -2.05 2.84 5.46
C HIS A 73 -2.90 4.08 5.84
N VAL A 74 -3.08 5.07 4.92
CA VAL A 74 -3.98 6.22 5.12
C VAL A 74 -5.43 5.79 4.96
N SER A 75 -5.75 4.98 3.95
CA SER A 75 -7.11 4.51 3.68
C SER A 75 -7.57 3.42 4.65
N SER A 76 -6.64 2.78 5.37
CA SER A 76 -6.80 1.53 6.14
C SER A 76 -6.85 0.27 5.26
N TYR A 77 -6.35 -0.83 5.80
CA TYR A 77 -6.43 -2.18 5.20
C TYR A 77 -7.73 -2.91 5.59
N SER A 78 -8.62 -2.21 6.29
CA SER A 78 -9.88 -2.72 6.80
C SER A 78 -11.06 -1.93 6.22
N PRO A 79 -12.27 -2.48 6.21
CA PRO A 79 -13.46 -1.70 5.95
C PRO A 79 -13.54 -0.51 6.91
N SER A 80 -13.50 0.70 6.38
CA SER A 80 -13.39 1.93 7.18
C SER A 80 -14.16 3.08 6.56
N ILE A 81 -14.49 4.07 7.39
CA ILE A 81 -15.13 5.30 6.95
C ILE A 81 -14.03 6.28 6.58
N ASN A 82 -13.89 6.53 5.29
CA ASN A 82 -12.99 7.53 4.75
C ASN A 82 -13.76 8.77 4.32
N ARG A 83 -13.30 9.95 4.73
CA ARG A 83 -13.82 11.25 4.29
C ARG A 83 -12.70 12.06 3.66
N VAL A 84 -13.03 12.69 2.55
CA VAL A 84 -12.14 13.48 1.72
C VAL A 84 -12.56 14.93 1.81
N ASN A 85 -11.63 15.84 2.12
CA ASN A 85 -11.84 17.27 2.12
C ASN A 85 -10.98 17.95 1.07
N PHE A 86 -11.60 18.60 0.10
CA PHE A 86 -10.95 19.58 -0.76
C PHE A 86 -10.79 20.91 0.00
N LYS A 87 -9.92 21.77 -0.49
CA LYS A 87 -9.75 23.10 0.09
C LYS A 87 -11.09 23.86 0.11
N TYR A 88 -11.47 24.33 1.30
CA TYR A 88 -12.72 25.05 1.53
C TYR A 88 -14.00 24.29 1.19
N SER A 89 -14.00 22.96 1.25
CA SER A 89 -15.20 22.13 1.08
C SER A 89 -15.58 21.39 2.37
N ASP A 90 -16.83 20.97 2.44
CA ASP A 90 -17.26 20.00 3.44
C ASP A 90 -16.64 18.62 3.18
N PRO A 91 -16.53 17.76 4.20
CA PRO A 91 -16.08 16.40 4.05
C PRO A 91 -16.99 15.57 3.15
N ILE A 92 -16.43 14.93 2.14
CA ILE A 92 -17.14 14.04 1.21
C ILE A 92 -16.82 12.60 1.60
N GLN A 93 -17.84 11.76 1.81
CA GLN A 93 -17.62 10.34 2.05
C GLN A 93 -17.06 9.67 0.79
N SER A 94 -16.09 8.78 0.98
CA SER A 94 -15.46 8.04 -0.11
C SER A 94 -15.52 6.53 0.12
N LYS A 95 -15.45 5.77 -0.97
CA LYS A 95 -15.34 4.31 -1.00
C LYS A 95 -13.90 3.89 -1.22
N GLN A 96 -13.48 2.82 -0.56
CA GLN A 96 -12.20 2.17 -0.83
C GLN A 96 -12.41 1.23 -2.04
N ILE A 97 -11.85 1.59 -3.21
CA ILE A 97 -12.09 0.84 -4.46
C ILE A 97 -10.91 -0.04 -4.87
N TYR A 98 -9.72 0.23 -4.36
CA TYR A 98 -8.51 -0.58 -4.58
C TYR A 98 -7.50 -0.32 -3.47
N ILE A 99 -6.85 -1.37 -2.98
CA ILE A 99 -5.79 -1.28 -1.98
C ILE A 99 -4.71 -2.31 -2.31
N ASP A 100 -3.48 -1.81 -2.46
CA ASP A 100 -2.27 -2.61 -2.68
C ASP A 100 -1.29 -2.40 -1.52
N PRO A 101 -1.17 -3.37 -0.62
CA PRO A 101 -0.30 -3.25 0.55
C PRO A 101 1.18 -3.39 0.22
N GLU A 102 1.55 -3.98 -0.93
CA GLU A 102 2.95 -4.21 -1.30
C GLU A 102 3.69 -2.93 -1.69
N ILE A 103 2.94 -1.97 -2.24
CA ILE A 103 3.48 -0.67 -2.66
C ILE A 103 2.85 0.49 -1.87
N ASP A 104 2.11 0.19 -0.80
CA ASP A 104 1.43 1.16 0.05
C ASP A 104 0.55 2.14 -0.75
N LEU A 105 -0.27 1.63 -1.68
CA LEU A 105 -1.11 2.40 -2.59
C LEU A 105 -2.59 2.08 -2.39
N ALA A 106 -3.44 3.11 -2.39
CA ALA A 106 -4.90 2.95 -2.42
C ALA A 106 -5.59 3.93 -3.37
N PHE A 107 -6.74 3.51 -3.90
CA PHE A 107 -7.69 4.37 -4.59
C PHE A 107 -8.96 4.51 -3.76
N LEU A 108 -9.33 5.76 -3.52
CA LEU A 108 -10.62 6.13 -2.97
C LEU A 108 -11.50 6.72 -4.08
N GLN A 109 -12.80 6.50 -3.99
CA GLN A 109 -13.77 7.08 -4.92
C GLN A 109 -14.79 7.94 -4.18
N VAL A 110 -14.95 9.16 -4.63
CA VAL A 110 -16.02 10.07 -4.20
C VAL A 110 -17.06 10.21 -5.32
N ASP A 111 -18.27 10.64 -4.98
CA ASP A 111 -19.25 11.04 -6.03
C ASP A 111 -18.66 12.22 -6.83
N PRO A 112 -18.47 12.08 -8.15
CA PRO A 112 -17.95 13.17 -8.99
C PRO A 112 -18.73 14.47 -8.89
N LYS A 113 -20.04 14.40 -8.62
CA LYS A 113 -20.91 15.58 -8.47
C LYS A 113 -20.62 16.37 -7.19
N SER A 114 -19.99 15.74 -6.20
CA SER A 114 -19.60 16.37 -4.94
C SER A 114 -18.22 17.06 -5.02
N ILE A 115 -17.47 16.86 -6.11
CA ILE A 115 -16.15 17.47 -6.29
C ILE A 115 -16.33 18.96 -6.62
N PRO A 116 -15.62 19.88 -5.93
CA PRO A 116 -15.67 21.31 -6.23
C PRO A 116 -15.35 21.61 -7.69
N LYS A 117 -16.02 22.64 -8.25
CA LYS A 117 -15.84 23.00 -9.68
C LYS A 117 -14.41 23.40 -10.00
N GLU A 118 -13.76 24.12 -9.08
CA GLU A 118 -12.39 24.59 -9.14
C GLU A 118 -11.31 23.50 -8.94
N ALA A 119 -11.69 22.34 -8.44
CA ALA A 119 -10.77 21.21 -8.33
C ALA A 119 -10.33 20.73 -9.72
N ILE A 120 -9.05 20.42 -9.85
CA ILE A 120 -8.41 19.92 -11.08
C ILE A 120 -7.78 18.56 -10.85
N GLU A 121 -7.50 17.83 -11.91
CA GLU A 121 -6.72 16.60 -11.85
C GLU A 121 -5.22 16.88 -11.75
N ALA A 122 -4.51 16.15 -10.91
CA ALA A 122 -3.06 16.17 -10.90
C ALA A 122 -2.49 15.46 -12.13
N LYS A 123 -1.35 15.97 -12.62
CA LYS A 123 -0.59 15.32 -13.69
C LYS A 123 0.56 14.53 -13.07
N LEU A 124 0.56 13.20 -13.27
CA LEU A 124 1.59 12.30 -12.77
C LEU A 124 2.73 12.16 -13.79
N GLN A 125 3.97 12.05 -13.32
CA GLN A 125 5.11 11.62 -14.14
C GLN A 125 5.08 10.10 -14.28
N CYS A 126 4.66 9.62 -15.46
CA CYS A 126 4.50 8.18 -15.70
C CYS A 126 5.74 7.50 -16.33
N LYS A 127 6.86 8.22 -16.42
CA LYS A 127 8.15 7.66 -16.85
C LYS A 127 9.08 7.53 -15.67
N ASN A 128 9.86 6.44 -15.65
CA ASN A 128 10.91 6.23 -14.65
C ASN A 128 12.21 6.93 -15.10
N ASP A 129 12.19 8.27 -15.13
CA ASP A 129 13.32 9.11 -15.54
C ASP A 129 13.70 10.16 -14.48
N TYR A 130 13.54 9.79 -13.21
CA TYR A 130 13.91 10.62 -12.06
C TYR A 130 15.41 10.89 -12.00
N LYS A 131 15.78 12.08 -11.55
CA LYS A 131 17.20 12.49 -11.44
C LYS A 131 17.53 12.85 -9.99
N GLN A 132 18.63 12.30 -9.50
CA GLN A 132 19.20 12.75 -8.23
C GLN A 132 19.54 14.25 -8.32
N GLY A 133 19.22 15.02 -7.27
CA GLY A 133 19.35 16.48 -7.25
C GLY A 133 18.16 17.23 -7.86
N GLN A 134 17.14 16.57 -8.41
CA GLN A 134 15.92 17.20 -8.92
C GLN A 134 15.18 17.90 -7.77
N ASN A 135 14.86 19.20 -7.93
CA ASN A 135 14.17 19.99 -6.91
C ASN A 135 12.70 19.58 -6.79
N VAL A 136 12.26 19.30 -5.58
CA VAL A 136 10.88 18.88 -5.29
C VAL A 136 10.27 19.62 -4.12
N VAL A 137 8.93 19.62 -4.06
CA VAL A 137 8.17 20.02 -2.89
C VAL A 137 7.24 18.86 -2.47
N ALA A 138 7.25 18.53 -1.19
CA ALA A 138 6.25 17.67 -0.60
C ALA A 138 5.06 18.51 -0.12
N PHE A 139 3.86 18.13 -0.59
CA PHE A 139 2.62 18.85 -0.36
C PHE A 139 1.60 17.94 0.32
N GLY A 140 0.95 18.42 1.40
CA GLY A 140 -0.02 17.62 2.14
C GLY A 140 -0.56 18.32 3.39
N HIS A 141 -1.03 17.52 4.37
CA HIS A 141 -1.74 17.99 5.57
C HIS A 141 -1.08 17.50 6.86
N PRO A 142 0.18 17.88 7.16
CA PRO A 142 0.90 17.35 8.31
C PRO A 142 0.17 17.64 9.63
N ASN A 143 0.05 16.62 10.49
CA ASN A 143 -0.66 16.70 11.78
C ASN A 143 -2.09 17.26 11.66
N GLY A 144 -2.76 17.02 10.52
CA GLY A 144 -4.09 17.55 10.24
C GLY A 144 -4.13 19.05 9.95
N LYS A 145 -2.97 19.75 9.90
CA LYS A 145 -2.89 21.15 9.46
C LYS A 145 -3.07 21.23 7.96
N ASP A 146 -3.83 22.22 7.52
CA ASP A 146 -4.19 22.31 6.11
C ASP A 146 -3.04 22.85 5.24
N PHE A 147 -2.83 22.22 4.10
CA PHE A 147 -2.04 22.70 2.96
C PHE A 147 -0.64 23.19 3.32
N THR A 148 0.18 22.30 3.86
CA THR A 148 1.57 22.59 4.21
C THR A 148 2.51 22.08 3.12
N ILE A 149 3.60 22.81 2.89
CA ILE A 149 4.67 22.44 1.96
C ILE A 149 6.01 22.32 2.68
N THR A 150 6.83 21.40 2.19
CA THR A 150 8.26 21.34 2.49
C THR A 150 9.04 21.21 1.20
N ARG A 151 10.23 21.82 1.13
CA ARG A 151 11.07 21.80 -0.07
C ARG A 151 12.31 20.96 0.16
N GLY A 152 12.75 20.27 -0.89
CA GLY A 152 13.98 19.49 -0.91
C GLY A 152 14.36 19.07 -2.32
N ILE A 153 15.13 17.98 -2.41
CA ILE A 153 15.56 17.35 -3.66
C ILE A 153 15.24 15.85 -3.65
N ILE A 154 15.25 15.23 -4.82
CA ILE A 154 15.36 13.79 -4.93
C ILE A 154 16.78 13.41 -4.53
N SER A 155 16.95 12.79 -3.37
CA SER A 155 18.26 12.38 -2.84
C SER A 155 18.75 11.09 -3.48
N ALA A 156 17.84 10.14 -3.74
CA ALA A 156 18.14 8.86 -4.41
C ALA A 156 16.84 8.15 -4.85
N ILE A 157 16.98 7.15 -5.71
CA ILE A 157 15.97 6.11 -5.90
C ILE A 157 16.48 4.87 -5.15
N ARG A 158 15.65 4.32 -4.27
CA ARG A 158 16.03 3.23 -3.38
C ARG A 158 15.07 2.06 -3.53
N TYR A 159 15.61 0.86 -3.38
CA TYR A 159 14.83 -0.32 -3.05
C TYR A 159 15.29 -0.85 -1.68
N GLU A 160 14.37 -0.89 -0.74
CA GLU A 160 14.56 -1.51 0.57
C GLU A 160 13.78 -2.81 0.62
N THR A 161 14.36 -3.86 1.20
CA THR A 161 13.81 -5.22 1.15
C THR A 161 12.46 -5.40 1.82
N ASP A 162 12.11 -4.50 2.74
CA ASP A 162 10.83 -4.53 3.45
C ASP A 162 9.83 -3.51 2.87
N PHE A 163 10.22 -2.76 1.83
CA PHE A 163 9.45 -1.70 1.21
C PHE A 163 9.49 -1.81 -0.32
N PHE A 164 8.71 -0.97 -0.98
CA PHE A 164 8.72 -0.82 -2.43
C PHE A 164 9.90 0.05 -2.90
N GLU A 165 10.18 0.03 -4.22
CA GLU A 165 11.08 1.02 -4.83
C GLU A 165 10.55 2.43 -4.50
N SER A 166 11.39 3.27 -3.94
CA SER A 166 10.97 4.57 -3.41
C SER A 166 11.91 5.69 -3.82
N ILE A 167 11.33 6.88 -3.98
CA ILE A 167 12.07 8.13 -4.09
C ILE A 167 12.45 8.55 -2.67
N GLN A 168 13.76 8.61 -2.39
CA GLN A 168 14.28 9.22 -1.18
C GLN A 168 14.37 10.74 -1.41
N THR A 169 13.91 11.54 -0.45
CA THR A 169 13.98 13.02 -0.47
C THR A 169 14.36 13.55 0.91
N ASP A 170 15.01 14.71 0.93
CA ASP A 170 15.25 15.49 2.15
C ASP A 170 14.10 16.48 2.45
N ALA A 171 13.14 16.64 1.53
CA ALA A 171 11.88 17.34 1.82
C ALA A 171 11.16 16.64 2.98
N ALA A 172 10.90 17.34 4.09
CA ALA A 172 10.35 16.74 5.30
C ALA A 172 8.94 16.17 5.06
N ILE A 173 8.76 14.88 5.32
CA ILE A 173 7.48 14.17 5.28
C ILE A 173 7.13 13.77 6.70
N ASN A 174 6.11 14.41 7.28
CA ASN A 174 5.62 14.16 8.62
C ASN A 174 4.25 13.48 8.58
N GLY A 175 3.80 12.92 9.71
CA GLY A 175 2.47 12.31 9.83
C GLY A 175 1.36 13.24 9.32
N GLY A 176 0.56 12.76 8.36
CA GLY A 176 -0.47 13.52 7.64
C GLY A 176 -0.07 13.97 6.22
N ASN A 177 1.23 14.04 5.89
CA ASN A 177 1.69 14.24 4.50
C ASN A 177 1.54 12.96 3.66
N SER A 178 1.46 11.79 4.29
CA SER A 178 1.27 10.51 3.61
C SER A 178 0.06 10.55 2.69
N GLY A 179 0.23 10.05 1.44
CA GLY A 179 -0.76 10.11 0.37
C GLY A 179 -0.80 11.41 -0.41
N GLY A 180 -0.09 12.45 0.05
CA GLY A 180 0.06 13.73 -0.65
C GLY A 180 1.09 13.68 -1.77
N ALA A 181 1.25 14.82 -2.47
CA ALA A 181 2.08 14.91 -3.66
C ALA A 181 3.54 15.24 -3.34
N LEU A 182 4.48 14.54 -3.96
CA LEU A 182 5.84 15.00 -4.19
C LEU A 182 5.89 15.58 -5.60
N ILE A 183 6.14 16.89 -5.73
CA ILE A 183 5.98 17.65 -6.98
C ILE A 183 7.35 18.12 -7.45
N ASP A 184 7.70 17.88 -8.71
CA ASP A 184 8.88 18.48 -9.34
C ASP A 184 8.64 19.97 -9.63
N ILE A 185 9.52 20.82 -9.10
CA ILE A 185 9.38 22.27 -9.22
C ILE A 185 9.53 22.75 -10.68
N SER A 186 10.31 22.03 -11.49
CA SER A 186 10.59 22.46 -12.86
C SER A 186 9.44 22.19 -13.83
N SER A 187 8.70 21.10 -13.62
CA SER A 187 7.62 20.68 -14.51
C SER A 187 6.22 20.85 -13.93
N GLY A 188 6.11 20.94 -12.61
CA GLY A 188 4.82 20.89 -11.90
C GLY A 188 4.17 19.50 -11.89
N LEU A 189 4.86 18.47 -12.36
CA LEU A 189 4.35 17.10 -12.33
C LEU A 189 4.51 16.49 -10.94
N VAL A 190 3.53 15.65 -10.55
CA VAL A 190 3.66 14.81 -9.38
C VAL A 190 4.61 13.66 -9.72
N VAL A 191 5.78 13.63 -9.09
CA VAL A 191 6.83 12.62 -9.28
C VAL A 191 6.72 11.47 -8.30
N GLY A 192 6.02 11.67 -7.19
CA GLY A 192 5.79 10.62 -6.19
C GLY A 192 4.59 10.89 -5.30
N ILE A 193 4.15 9.86 -4.58
CA ILE A 193 3.16 9.91 -3.53
C ILE A 193 3.90 9.81 -2.19
N ASN A 194 3.85 10.87 -1.38
CA ASN A 194 4.50 10.90 -0.07
C ASN A 194 4.04 9.70 0.78
N SER A 195 4.94 8.97 1.42
CA SER A 195 4.59 7.79 2.20
C SER A 195 5.07 7.88 3.65
N PHE A 196 6.35 7.84 3.91
CA PHE A 196 6.88 7.82 5.28
C PHE A 196 8.22 8.55 5.40
N GLY A 197 8.55 8.96 6.65
CA GLY A 197 9.89 9.42 7.03
C GLY A 197 10.50 8.45 8.04
N ALA A 198 11.81 8.34 8.05
CA ALA A 198 12.50 7.61 9.10
C ALA A 198 12.44 8.40 10.40
N THR A 199 11.98 7.76 11.49
CA THR A 199 11.80 8.41 12.80
C THR A 199 13.13 8.80 13.46
N ASP A 200 14.21 8.09 13.12
CA ASP A 200 15.49 8.20 13.79
C ASP A 200 16.59 8.87 12.94
N ALA A 201 16.22 9.44 11.78
CA ALA A 201 17.19 10.09 10.88
C ALA A 201 16.57 11.29 10.15
N GLU A 202 17.20 12.44 10.24
CA GLU A 202 16.81 13.64 9.49
C GLU A 202 17.09 13.48 7.99
N GLY A 203 16.21 14.03 7.16
CA GLY A 203 16.39 14.04 5.69
C GLY A 203 16.19 12.67 5.01
N LEU A 204 15.71 11.65 5.73
CA LEU A 204 15.35 10.36 5.16
C LEU A 204 13.83 10.22 5.07
N ASN A 205 13.28 10.77 4.01
CA ASN A 205 11.85 10.67 3.70
C ASN A 205 11.66 9.95 2.36
N PHE A 206 10.51 9.29 2.20
CA PHE A 206 10.28 8.38 1.09
C PHE A 206 8.91 8.61 0.46
N ALA A 207 8.86 8.50 -0.86
CA ALA A 207 7.64 8.57 -1.64
C ALA A 207 7.57 7.40 -2.64
N LEU A 208 6.37 6.86 -2.89
CA LEU A 208 6.13 5.91 -3.98
C LEU A 208 6.33 6.62 -5.31
N PRO A 209 7.17 6.15 -6.24
CA PRO A 209 7.33 6.73 -7.56
C PRO A 209 6.00 6.75 -8.33
N SER A 210 5.64 7.88 -8.92
CA SER A 210 4.35 8.03 -9.61
C SER A 210 4.23 7.15 -10.86
N TYR A 211 5.34 6.70 -11.48
CA TYR A 211 5.28 5.76 -12.61
C TYR A 211 4.65 4.41 -12.21
N THR A 212 4.89 3.95 -10.97
CA THR A 212 4.25 2.75 -10.42
C THR A 212 2.75 2.98 -10.22
N ALA A 213 2.37 4.12 -9.66
CA ALA A 213 0.97 4.50 -9.50
C ALA A 213 0.25 4.65 -10.87
N CYS A 214 0.92 5.22 -11.88
CA CYS A 214 0.40 5.29 -13.25
C CYS A 214 0.10 3.91 -13.82
N LYS A 215 1.00 2.93 -13.60
CA LYS A 215 0.80 1.55 -14.08
C LYS A 215 -0.43 0.90 -13.47
N VAL A 216 -0.59 1.04 -12.16
CA VAL A 216 -1.76 0.52 -11.43
C VAL A 216 -3.05 1.21 -11.90
N LEU A 217 -3.03 2.55 -12.03
CA LEU A 217 -4.17 3.34 -12.50
C LEU A 217 -4.58 2.99 -13.93
N GLU A 218 -3.61 2.82 -14.85
CA GLU A 218 -3.85 2.40 -16.23
C GLU A 218 -4.59 1.07 -16.29
N LEU A 219 -4.13 0.07 -15.55
CA LEU A 219 -4.76 -1.25 -15.49
C LEU A 219 -6.18 -1.13 -14.91
N TYR A 220 -6.34 -0.41 -13.79
CA TYR A 220 -7.63 -0.19 -13.16
C TYR A 220 -8.65 0.46 -14.11
N LYS A 221 -8.27 1.55 -14.79
CA LYS A 221 -9.12 2.24 -15.78
C LYS A 221 -9.50 1.34 -16.96
N ASN A 222 -8.61 0.44 -17.36
CA ASN A 222 -8.84 -0.55 -18.43
C ASN A 222 -9.59 -1.80 -17.94
N LYS A 223 -10.12 -1.81 -16.70
CA LYS A 223 -10.82 -2.95 -16.07
C LYS A 223 -9.99 -4.24 -16.06
N LYS A 224 -8.68 -4.12 -16.01
CA LYS A 224 -7.74 -5.22 -15.77
C LYS A 224 -7.38 -5.20 -14.29
N ASP A 225 -7.24 -6.39 -13.70
CA ASP A 225 -6.81 -6.50 -12.31
C ASP A 225 -5.40 -5.90 -12.15
N PRO A 226 -5.24 -4.80 -11.40
CA PRO A 226 -3.95 -4.16 -11.22
C PRO A 226 -3.12 -4.77 -10.09
N SER A 227 -3.64 -5.81 -9.41
CA SER A 227 -2.99 -6.42 -8.26
C SER A 227 -1.73 -7.18 -8.67
N PRO A 228 -0.74 -7.32 -7.76
CA PRO A 228 0.48 -8.04 -8.03
C PRO A 228 0.21 -9.53 -8.26
N LEU A 229 1.05 -10.18 -9.07
CA LEU A 229 1.01 -11.63 -9.24
C LEU A 229 1.70 -12.33 -8.07
N ASP A 230 1.16 -13.48 -7.69
CA ASP A 230 1.73 -14.33 -6.65
C ASP A 230 2.77 -15.29 -7.22
N PHE A 231 4.03 -14.91 -7.16
CA PHE A 231 5.17 -15.76 -7.56
C PHE A 231 5.40 -16.94 -6.62
N GLN A 232 4.84 -16.90 -5.41
CA GLN A 232 5.04 -17.92 -4.36
C GLN A 232 6.52 -18.20 -4.06
N VAL A 233 7.33 -17.16 -4.04
CA VAL A 233 8.75 -17.20 -3.72
C VAL A 233 9.12 -16.08 -2.74
N PHE A 234 10.22 -16.29 -2.01
CA PHE A 234 10.94 -15.22 -1.31
C PHE A 234 12.20 -14.86 -2.07
N PHE A 235 12.52 -13.60 -2.10
CA PHE A 235 13.80 -13.12 -2.61
C PHE A 235 14.83 -12.98 -1.49
N SER A 236 16.09 -13.20 -1.81
CA SER A 236 17.20 -13.00 -0.87
C SER A 236 17.43 -11.52 -0.61
N ASN A 237 17.68 -11.19 0.65
CA ASN A 237 18.03 -9.85 1.08
C ASN A 237 19.55 -9.56 0.90
N ASN A 238 20.11 -9.80 -0.27
CA ASN A 238 21.54 -9.59 -0.48
C ASN A 238 21.82 -8.19 -1.04
N LYS A 239 21.69 -7.17 -0.18
CA LYS A 239 21.94 -5.75 -0.49
C LYS A 239 23.39 -5.50 -0.95
N GLU A 240 24.36 -6.21 -0.41
CA GLU A 240 25.79 -6.01 -0.69
C GLU A 240 26.15 -6.32 -2.15
N GLN A 241 25.41 -7.21 -2.81
CA GLN A 241 25.64 -7.59 -4.20
C GLN A 241 24.68 -6.91 -5.19
N GLY A 242 23.75 -6.06 -4.73
CA GLY A 242 22.72 -5.45 -5.57
C GLY A 242 21.77 -6.46 -6.22
N LYS A 243 21.67 -7.68 -5.69
CA LYS A 243 20.88 -8.78 -6.25
C LYS A 243 19.59 -8.95 -5.45
N PHE A 244 18.57 -8.24 -5.86
CA PHE A 244 17.26 -8.24 -5.17
C PHE A 244 16.29 -9.32 -5.68
N LEU A 245 16.56 -9.95 -6.84
CA LEU A 245 15.66 -10.92 -7.47
C LEU A 245 16.18 -12.35 -7.44
N ARG A 246 17.10 -12.66 -6.51
CA ARG A 246 17.55 -14.03 -6.28
C ARG A 246 16.61 -14.74 -5.32
N ILE A 247 16.09 -15.89 -5.72
CA ILE A 247 15.13 -16.67 -4.93
C ILE A 247 15.84 -17.37 -3.77
N SER A 248 15.37 -17.09 -2.55
CA SER A 248 15.84 -17.71 -1.30
C SER A 248 14.95 -18.86 -0.83
N GLU A 249 13.65 -18.83 -1.16
CA GLU A 249 12.69 -19.86 -0.79
C GLU A 249 11.60 -19.97 -1.86
N VAL A 250 11.09 -21.18 -2.10
CA VAL A 250 9.98 -21.48 -2.99
C VAL A 250 8.87 -22.15 -2.19
N LEU A 251 7.69 -21.53 -2.15
CA LEU A 251 6.55 -21.98 -1.37
C LEU A 251 5.77 -23.10 -2.06
N ASN A 252 5.66 -23.04 -3.40
CA ASN A 252 4.97 -24.04 -4.18
C ASN A 252 5.95 -25.10 -4.70
N LYS A 253 5.87 -26.32 -4.19
CA LYS A 253 6.72 -27.45 -4.60
C LYS A 253 6.60 -27.81 -6.08
N GLN A 254 5.52 -27.39 -6.76
CA GLN A 254 5.31 -27.62 -8.21
C GLN A 254 5.80 -26.43 -9.07
N SER A 255 6.40 -25.41 -8.45
CA SER A 255 6.92 -24.25 -9.17
C SER A 255 8.04 -24.63 -10.13
N LEU A 256 8.08 -23.98 -11.29
CA LEU A 256 9.23 -24.06 -12.22
C LEU A 256 10.43 -23.26 -11.72
N LEU A 257 10.19 -22.26 -10.83
CA LEU A 257 11.22 -21.50 -10.15
C LEU A 257 11.86 -22.33 -9.04
N LYS A 258 13.17 -22.15 -8.80
CA LYS A 258 13.94 -22.88 -7.79
C LYS A 258 14.73 -21.91 -6.91
N VAL A 259 15.07 -22.36 -5.72
CA VAL A 259 16.01 -21.64 -4.85
C VAL A 259 17.33 -21.44 -5.57
N GLY A 260 17.85 -20.24 -5.54
CA GLY A 260 19.09 -19.83 -6.22
C GLY A 260 18.89 -19.22 -7.61
N ASP A 261 17.71 -19.34 -8.24
CA ASP A 261 17.39 -18.63 -9.48
C ASP A 261 17.47 -17.12 -9.27
N GLU A 262 17.97 -16.39 -10.24
CA GLU A 262 17.97 -14.94 -10.29
C GLU A 262 17.09 -14.49 -11.47
N ILE A 263 16.00 -13.75 -11.22
CA ILE A 263 15.12 -13.25 -12.31
C ILE A 263 15.79 -12.04 -12.95
N LEU A 264 15.93 -12.05 -14.27
CA LEU A 264 16.59 -11.00 -15.06
C LEU A 264 15.60 -10.17 -15.87
N GLU A 265 14.59 -10.82 -16.46
CA GLU A 265 13.61 -10.17 -17.34
C GLU A 265 12.22 -10.78 -17.16
N VAL A 266 11.20 -9.95 -17.43
CA VAL A 266 9.81 -10.36 -17.60
C VAL A 266 9.34 -9.90 -18.97
N ASP A 267 8.87 -10.82 -19.83
CA ASP A 267 8.39 -10.54 -21.19
C ASP A 267 9.38 -9.66 -21.98
N ASN A 268 10.68 -10.00 -21.95
CA ASN A 268 11.82 -9.28 -22.55
C ASN A 268 12.11 -7.89 -21.98
N LYS A 269 11.53 -7.52 -20.85
CA LYS A 269 11.86 -6.29 -20.14
C LYS A 269 12.75 -6.61 -18.94
N LYS A 270 13.89 -5.93 -18.85
CA LYS A 270 14.82 -6.05 -17.74
C LYS A 270 14.14 -5.59 -16.44
N VAL A 271 14.35 -6.35 -15.36
CA VAL A 271 13.89 -6.03 -14.01
C VAL A 271 15.05 -6.17 -13.03
N GLU A 272 15.14 -5.26 -12.08
CA GLU A 272 16.27 -5.16 -11.14
C GLU A 272 15.85 -5.34 -9.68
N ASN A 273 14.55 -5.17 -9.39
CA ASN A 273 14.00 -5.29 -8.04
C ASN A 273 12.57 -5.82 -8.07
N PRO A 274 12.01 -6.30 -6.94
CA PRO A 274 10.66 -6.84 -6.86
C PRO A 274 9.55 -5.87 -7.28
N THR A 275 9.70 -4.57 -7.08
CA THR A 275 8.70 -3.59 -7.52
C THR A 275 8.63 -3.52 -9.04
N GLN A 276 9.78 -3.50 -9.73
CA GLN A 276 9.84 -3.52 -11.20
C GLN A 276 9.32 -4.86 -11.74
N LEU A 277 9.71 -5.99 -11.12
CA LEU A 277 9.18 -7.32 -11.44
C LEU A 277 7.65 -7.33 -11.35
N SER A 278 7.10 -6.84 -10.23
CA SER A 278 5.67 -6.76 -10.00
C SER A 278 4.98 -5.86 -11.04
N ASN A 279 5.52 -4.66 -11.31
CA ASN A 279 4.94 -3.72 -12.27
C ASN A 279 4.88 -4.28 -13.70
N GLU A 280 5.92 -5.02 -14.14
CA GLU A 280 5.92 -5.64 -15.46
C GLU A 280 5.00 -6.86 -15.56
N ALA A 281 4.75 -7.54 -14.45
CA ALA A 281 3.88 -8.71 -14.38
C ALA A 281 2.40 -8.38 -14.20
N ARG A 282 2.04 -7.23 -13.56
CA ARG A 282 0.66 -6.82 -13.26
C ARG A 282 -0.26 -6.85 -14.49
N GLY A 283 -1.52 -7.23 -14.28
CA GLY A 283 -2.54 -7.27 -15.34
C GLY A 283 -2.40 -8.46 -16.31
N LYS A 284 -1.55 -9.43 -15.97
CA LYS A 284 -1.30 -10.64 -16.76
C LYS A 284 -1.60 -11.89 -15.92
N SER A 285 -1.76 -13.05 -16.57
CA SER A 285 -1.85 -14.35 -15.90
C SER A 285 -0.76 -15.31 -16.41
N ASN A 286 -0.25 -15.05 -17.61
CA ASN A 286 0.84 -15.80 -18.24
C ASN A 286 1.96 -14.82 -18.53
N ILE A 287 3.17 -15.13 -18.10
CA ILE A 287 4.39 -14.34 -18.32
C ILE A 287 5.54 -15.24 -18.70
N THR A 288 6.49 -14.70 -19.43
CA THR A 288 7.78 -15.35 -19.68
C THR A 288 8.83 -14.65 -18.81
N VAL A 289 9.51 -15.41 -17.96
CA VAL A 289 10.62 -14.89 -17.17
C VAL A 289 11.93 -15.45 -17.70
N LYS A 290 12.93 -14.59 -17.87
CA LYS A 290 14.32 -15.00 -18.11
C LYS A 290 15.03 -15.06 -16.78
N ILE A 291 15.62 -16.19 -16.46
CA ILE A 291 16.33 -16.44 -15.21
C ILE A 291 17.79 -16.80 -15.44
N LEU A 292 18.62 -16.59 -14.44
CA LEU A 292 19.96 -17.16 -14.34
C LEU A 292 19.92 -18.32 -13.34
N ARG A 293 20.18 -19.55 -13.80
CA ARG A 293 20.25 -20.78 -13.00
C ARG A 293 21.57 -21.48 -13.33
N ASP A 294 22.39 -21.76 -12.32
CA ASP A 294 23.70 -22.43 -12.46
C ASP A 294 24.57 -21.76 -13.56
N ASN A 295 24.63 -20.44 -13.56
CA ASN A 295 25.33 -19.58 -14.54
C ASN A 295 24.84 -19.73 -16.00
N LYS A 296 23.67 -20.31 -16.22
CA LYS A 296 23.04 -20.41 -17.55
C LYS A 296 21.72 -19.65 -17.57
N GLN A 297 21.51 -18.87 -18.62
CA GLN A 297 20.23 -18.22 -18.85
C GLN A 297 19.20 -19.23 -19.36
N GLN A 298 17.99 -19.14 -18.85
CA GLN A 298 16.85 -19.97 -19.22
C GLN A 298 15.60 -19.14 -19.28
N GLU A 299 14.66 -19.49 -20.16
CA GLU A 299 13.33 -18.91 -20.20
C GLU A 299 12.30 -19.88 -19.62
N LEU A 300 11.47 -19.37 -18.72
CA LEU A 300 10.37 -20.11 -18.11
C LEU A 300 9.05 -19.41 -18.40
N LYS A 301 8.06 -20.16 -18.87
CA LYS A 301 6.67 -19.68 -18.98
C LYS A 301 5.93 -19.99 -17.69
N LEU A 302 5.49 -18.96 -17.01
CA LEU A 302 4.78 -19.07 -15.74
C LEU A 302 3.32 -18.71 -15.92
N GLN A 303 2.44 -19.52 -15.33
CA GLN A 303 1.04 -19.20 -15.14
C GLN A 303 0.83 -18.88 -13.67
N LEU A 304 0.50 -17.63 -13.36
CA LEU A 304 0.39 -17.13 -12.00
C LEU A 304 -1.01 -16.55 -11.74
N LYS A 305 -1.41 -16.56 -10.49
CA LYS A 305 -2.64 -15.91 -10.03
C LYS A 305 -2.32 -14.53 -9.48
N SER A 306 -3.26 -13.62 -9.61
CA SER A 306 -3.23 -12.35 -8.89
C SER A 306 -3.42 -12.60 -7.39
N ARG A 307 -2.81 -11.75 -6.56
CA ARG A 307 -3.05 -11.71 -5.11
C ARG A 307 -4.38 -11.05 -4.76
N GLY A 308 -5.01 -10.34 -5.71
CA GLY A 308 -6.21 -9.56 -5.49
C GLY A 308 -5.98 -8.28 -4.68
N SER A 309 -6.96 -7.40 -4.70
CA SER A 309 -6.98 -6.20 -3.84
C SER A 309 -7.38 -6.56 -2.42
N VAL A 310 -6.88 -5.80 -1.45
CA VAL A 310 -7.37 -5.90 -0.06
C VAL A 310 -8.87 -5.66 0.05
N THR A 311 -9.45 -4.85 -0.86
CA THR A 311 -10.90 -4.60 -0.90
C THR A 311 -11.76 -5.82 -1.23
N GLU A 312 -11.15 -6.90 -1.70
CA GLU A 312 -11.83 -8.19 -1.92
C GLU A 312 -11.95 -9.05 -0.67
N ARG A 313 -11.26 -8.68 0.41
CA ARG A 313 -11.29 -9.41 1.67
C ARG A 313 -12.68 -9.35 2.29
N VAL A 314 -13.04 -10.46 2.91
CA VAL A 314 -14.27 -10.60 3.68
C VAL A 314 -13.92 -10.97 5.11
N GLY A 315 -14.56 -10.32 6.06
CA GLY A 315 -14.44 -10.63 7.47
C GLY A 315 -15.81 -10.89 8.11
N LEU A 316 -15.76 -11.34 9.33
CA LEU A 316 -16.91 -11.63 10.17
C LEU A 316 -16.66 -11.09 11.57
N VAL A 317 -17.65 -10.42 12.15
CA VAL A 317 -17.66 -10.04 13.57
C VAL A 317 -18.71 -10.86 14.30
N PHE A 318 -18.35 -11.43 15.43
CA PHE A 318 -19.28 -11.92 16.44
C PHE A 318 -18.65 -11.80 17.83
N SER A 319 -19.45 -11.48 18.83
CA SER A 319 -19.02 -11.38 20.24
C SER A 319 -17.74 -10.55 20.44
N ASN A 320 -17.59 -9.49 19.66
CA ASN A 320 -16.40 -8.63 19.60
C ASN A 320 -15.12 -9.31 19.08
N ILE A 321 -15.23 -10.46 18.47
CA ILE A 321 -14.15 -11.17 17.77
C ILE A 321 -14.26 -10.86 16.28
N ILE A 322 -13.16 -10.45 15.66
CA ILE A 322 -13.07 -10.25 14.21
C ILE A 322 -12.30 -11.43 13.63
N ILE A 323 -12.97 -12.20 12.76
CA ILE A 323 -12.37 -13.30 12.01
C ILE A 323 -12.37 -12.90 10.53
N GLY A 324 -11.30 -13.19 9.83
CA GLY A 324 -11.20 -13.00 8.39
C GLY A 324 -10.51 -14.17 7.73
N ASP A 325 -10.66 -14.21 6.41
CA ASP A 325 -9.93 -15.15 5.59
C ASP A 325 -8.42 -14.86 5.70
N LYS A 326 -7.62 -15.90 5.65
CA LYS A 326 -6.18 -15.82 5.58
C LYS A 326 -5.80 -15.09 4.29
N SER A 327 -5.31 -13.86 4.39
CA SER A 327 -4.94 -13.10 3.21
C SER A 327 -3.46 -13.25 2.87
N SER A 328 -3.17 -13.29 1.58
CA SER A 328 -1.79 -13.31 1.05
C SER A 328 -1.02 -12.01 1.32
N SER A 329 -1.71 -10.95 1.71
CA SER A 329 -1.13 -9.61 1.86
C SER A 329 -0.72 -9.26 3.28
N THR A 330 -1.15 -10.01 4.29
CA THR A 330 -0.72 -9.75 5.67
C THR A 330 0.72 -10.14 5.85
N SER A 331 1.56 -9.13 6.10
CA SER A 331 2.99 -9.21 6.41
C SER A 331 3.57 -10.62 6.15
N GLY A 332 4.17 -10.79 4.97
CA GLY A 332 4.49 -12.07 4.33
C GLY A 332 5.07 -13.18 5.21
N VAL A 333 5.74 -12.81 6.30
CA VAL A 333 6.40 -13.75 7.22
C VAL A 333 5.38 -14.52 8.09
N ILE A 334 4.32 -13.87 8.59
CA ILE A 334 3.36 -14.51 9.50
C ILE A 334 2.45 -15.44 8.72
N ASN A 335 1.90 -14.97 7.60
CA ASN A 335 1.00 -15.80 6.77
C ASN A 335 1.68 -16.98 6.11
N GLN A 336 2.93 -16.85 5.72
CA GLN A 336 3.66 -17.90 5.02
C GLN A 336 4.15 -18.99 5.97
N LYS A 337 4.58 -18.63 7.19
CA LYS A 337 4.94 -19.60 8.22
C LYS A 337 3.74 -20.19 8.96
N MET A 338 2.58 -19.52 8.89
CA MET A 338 1.28 -20.05 9.36
C MET A 338 0.63 -20.99 8.34
N ASN A 339 1.36 -21.49 7.34
CA ASN A 339 0.84 -22.41 6.32
C ASN A 339 0.27 -23.66 6.99
N ASN A 340 -1.01 -23.57 7.39
CA ASN A 340 -1.86 -24.72 7.56
C ASN A 340 -2.67 -24.87 6.26
N PRO A 341 -2.52 -25.96 5.52
CA PRO A 341 -3.35 -26.23 4.35
C PRO A 341 -4.84 -26.39 4.71
N ASP A 342 -5.16 -26.64 5.99
CA ASP A 342 -6.47 -27.10 6.43
C ASP A 342 -7.39 -26.01 7.00
N SER A 343 -6.90 -24.78 7.23
CA SER A 343 -7.75 -23.68 7.70
C SER A 343 -7.40 -22.34 7.10
N ASN A 344 -8.41 -21.62 6.63
CA ASN A 344 -8.29 -20.28 6.04
C ASN A 344 -8.74 -19.16 6.98
N LEU A 345 -9.27 -19.47 8.17
CA LEU A 345 -9.84 -18.49 9.09
C LEU A 345 -8.87 -18.14 10.21
N VAL A 346 -8.63 -16.86 10.40
CA VAL A 346 -7.72 -16.32 11.41
C VAL A 346 -8.42 -15.24 12.23
N VAL A 347 -8.16 -15.22 13.54
CA VAL A 347 -8.58 -14.12 14.40
C VAL A 347 -7.79 -12.88 14.04
N GLN A 348 -8.46 -11.92 13.41
CA GLN A 348 -7.89 -10.68 12.91
C GLN A 348 -7.68 -9.69 14.05
N ASN A 349 -8.69 -9.51 14.88
CA ASN A 349 -8.65 -8.60 16.03
C ASN A 349 -9.75 -8.93 17.05
N LEU A 350 -9.69 -8.27 18.23
CA LEU A 350 -10.69 -8.43 19.28
C LEU A 350 -10.93 -7.09 19.98
N ARG A 351 -12.19 -6.85 20.40
CA ARG A 351 -12.55 -5.83 21.39
C ARG A 351 -12.79 -6.46 22.75
N SER A 352 -12.75 -5.68 23.81
CA SER A 352 -13.21 -6.11 25.15
C SER A 352 -14.63 -6.66 25.08
N GLY A 353 -14.87 -7.86 25.60
CA GLY A 353 -16.18 -8.49 25.54
C GLY A 353 -16.14 -10.00 25.81
N PRO A 354 -17.24 -10.74 25.59
CA PRO A 354 -17.37 -12.17 25.94
C PRO A 354 -16.31 -13.09 25.33
N GLY A 355 -15.76 -12.74 24.17
CA GLY A 355 -14.67 -13.50 23.52
C GLY A 355 -13.27 -13.07 23.94
N SER A 356 -13.12 -11.92 24.62
CA SER A 356 -11.82 -11.41 25.03
C SER A 356 -11.24 -12.28 26.16
N GLY A 357 -9.95 -12.62 26.03
CA GLY A 357 -9.27 -13.52 26.97
C GLY A 357 -9.29 -15.00 26.57
N LYS A 358 -10.23 -15.43 25.74
CA LYS A 358 -10.31 -16.81 25.21
C LYS A 358 -9.52 -16.95 23.92
N LEU A 359 -9.75 -16.08 22.93
CA LEU A 359 -8.99 -16.00 21.69
C LEU A 359 -7.97 -14.86 21.74
N ARG A 360 -7.01 -14.90 20.83
CA ARG A 360 -6.00 -13.85 20.61
C ARG A 360 -5.84 -13.57 19.13
N LYS A 361 -5.38 -12.36 18.81
CA LYS A 361 -4.95 -12.01 17.46
C LYS A 361 -3.96 -13.06 16.94
N PHE A 362 -4.11 -13.48 15.69
CA PHE A 362 -3.37 -14.56 15.02
C PHE A 362 -3.77 -15.99 15.37
N ASP A 363 -4.72 -16.25 16.28
CA ASP A 363 -5.24 -17.62 16.47
C ASP A 363 -5.84 -18.13 15.15
N VAL A 364 -5.45 -19.33 14.74
CA VAL A 364 -5.92 -20.00 13.52
C VAL A 364 -7.06 -20.93 13.88
N ILE A 365 -8.26 -20.69 13.37
CA ILE A 365 -9.44 -21.49 13.65
C ILE A 365 -9.40 -22.79 12.84
N ASN A 366 -9.43 -23.93 13.52
CA ASN A 366 -9.45 -25.24 12.87
C ASN A 366 -10.87 -25.79 12.73
N TYR A 367 -11.60 -25.84 13.85
CA TYR A 367 -12.95 -26.38 13.89
C TYR A 367 -13.84 -25.51 14.76
N ILE A 368 -15.13 -25.43 14.40
CA ILE A 368 -16.19 -24.88 15.24
C ILE A 368 -17.30 -25.92 15.33
N ASP A 369 -17.65 -26.33 16.55
CA ASP A 369 -18.57 -27.44 16.82
C ASP A 369 -18.20 -28.72 16.02
N GLY A 370 -16.90 -29.02 15.89
CA GLY A 370 -16.36 -30.15 15.15
C GLY A 370 -16.42 -30.02 13.61
N LYS A 371 -16.81 -28.85 13.06
CA LYS A 371 -16.91 -28.59 11.62
C LYS A 371 -15.79 -27.66 11.15
N GLU A 372 -15.28 -27.89 9.94
CA GLU A 372 -14.38 -26.97 9.26
C GLU A 372 -15.14 -25.89 8.48
N PHE A 373 -14.61 -24.66 8.52
CA PHE A 373 -15.09 -23.53 7.72
C PHE A 373 -13.96 -22.95 6.91
N LYS A 374 -14.14 -22.89 5.59
CA LYS A 374 -13.10 -22.40 4.67
C LYS A 374 -13.19 -20.90 4.41
N THR A 375 -14.32 -20.27 4.68
CA THR A 375 -14.56 -18.84 4.43
C THR A 375 -15.33 -18.20 5.58
N ALA A 376 -15.13 -16.89 5.75
CA ALA A 376 -15.90 -16.09 6.71
C ALA A 376 -17.40 -16.12 6.41
N GLN A 377 -17.81 -16.23 5.13
CA GLN A 377 -19.21 -16.33 4.74
C GLN A 377 -19.84 -17.65 5.23
N SER A 378 -19.20 -18.79 5.02
CA SER A 378 -19.73 -20.08 5.47
C SER A 378 -19.85 -20.15 7.01
N LEU A 379 -18.91 -19.53 7.72
CA LEU A 379 -18.98 -19.43 9.18
C LEU A 379 -20.10 -18.48 9.62
N HIS A 380 -20.26 -17.33 8.96
CA HIS A 380 -21.36 -16.40 9.25
C HIS A 380 -22.72 -17.10 9.15
N ASP A 381 -22.95 -17.86 8.06
CA ASP A 381 -24.22 -18.54 7.84
C ASP A 381 -24.49 -19.62 8.90
N TYR A 382 -23.44 -20.24 9.42
CA TYR A 382 -23.55 -21.19 10.53
C TYR A 382 -23.84 -20.53 11.87
N LEU A 383 -23.28 -19.35 12.14
CA LEU A 383 -23.40 -18.68 13.44
C LEU A 383 -24.75 -17.98 13.67
N LYS A 384 -25.51 -17.67 12.63
CA LYS A 384 -26.78 -16.91 12.72
C LYS A 384 -27.75 -17.42 13.78
N ASP A 385 -27.85 -18.75 13.91
CA ASP A 385 -28.82 -19.41 14.79
C ASP A 385 -28.17 -20.01 16.06
N LYS A 386 -26.91 -19.66 16.31
CA LYS A 386 -26.15 -20.17 17.44
C LYS A 386 -26.17 -19.21 18.62
N LYS A 387 -26.26 -19.74 19.83
CA LYS A 387 -26.11 -19.03 21.11
C LYS A 387 -24.73 -19.21 21.72
N GLU A 388 -24.14 -20.37 21.51
CA GLU A 388 -22.82 -20.79 21.99
C GLU A 388 -22.19 -21.70 20.96
N ILE A 389 -20.87 -21.66 20.83
CA ILE A 389 -20.05 -22.52 19.98
C ILE A 389 -18.82 -23.00 20.74
N GLU A 390 -18.32 -24.16 20.31
CA GLU A 390 -17.04 -24.70 20.76
C GLU A 390 -15.99 -24.49 19.66
N VAL A 391 -14.94 -23.74 19.97
CA VAL A 391 -13.90 -23.33 19.00
C VAL A 391 -12.61 -24.07 19.29
N PHE A 392 -12.12 -24.82 18.33
CA PHE A 392 -10.80 -25.46 18.33
C PHE A 392 -9.86 -24.64 17.44
N PHE A 393 -8.75 -24.19 18.00
CA PHE A 393 -7.83 -23.31 17.31
C PHE A 393 -6.37 -23.58 17.67
N ARG A 394 -5.47 -23.10 16.85
CA ARG A 394 -4.03 -23.15 17.07
C ARG A 394 -3.49 -21.76 17.29
N ARG A 395 -2.73 -21.59 18.35
CA ARG A 395 -2.08 -20.33 18.71
C ARG A 395 -0.62 -20.37 18.30
N PRO A 396 -0.16 -19.43 17.45
CA PRO A 396 1.25 -19.31 17.12
C PRO A 396 2.04 -18.74 18.30
N SER A 397 3.26 -19.24 18.49
CA SER A 397 4.26 -18.70 19.41
C SER A 397 5.65 -18.83 18.79
N LEU A 398 6.59 -18.00 19.23
CA LEU A 398 8.00 -18.16 18.86
C LEU A 398 8.69 -19.04 19.90
N ASN A 399 9.40 -20.07 19.46
CA ASN A 399 10.26 -20.85 20.33
C ASN A 399 11.62 -20.14 20.57
N GLU A 400 12.51 -20.73 21.37
CA GLU A 400 13.85 -20.19 21.68
C GLU A 400 14.72 -19.97 20.44
N GLU A 401 14.52 -20.76 19.38
CA GLU A 401 15.19 -20.62 18.09
C GLU A 401 14.52 -19.59 17.15
N ARG A 402 13.53 -18.81 17.66
CA ARG A 402 12.69 -17.88 16.88
C ARG A 402 11.92 -18.53 15.74
N LYS A 403 11.65 -19.83 15.84
CA LYS A 403 10.75 -20.53 14.90
C LYS A 403 9.32 -20.47 15.41
N ILE A 404 8.36 -20.30 14.48
CA ILE A 404 6.93 -20.33 14.82
C ILE A 404 6.52 -21.74 15.12
N THR A 405 5.96 -21.96 16.31
CA THR A 405 5.35 -23.19 16.77
C THR A 405 3.87 -22.95 17.04
N PHE A 406 3.08 -24.01 17.05
CA PHE A 406 1.63 -23.95 17.29
C PHE A 406 1.24 -24.81 18.47
N THR A 407 0.41 -24.24 19.36
CA THR A 407 -0.22 -24.95 20.46
C THR A 407 -1.72 -25.03 20.23
N ASN A 408 -2.31 -26.21 20.41
CA ASN A 408 -3.74 -26.43 20.26
C ASN A 408 -4.49 -25.96 21.51
N PHE A 409 -5.61 -25.30 21.27
CA PHE A 409 -6.54 -24.83 22.30
C PHE A 409 -7.97 -25.12 21.91
N HIS A 410 -8.83 -25.07 22.92
CA HIS A 410 -10.26 -25.26 22.77
C HIS A 410 -11.00 -24.35 23.77
N GLU A 411 -12.02 -23.62 23.31
CA GLU A 411 -12.78 -22.68 24.11
C GLU A 411 -14.26 -22.67 23.72
N LYS A 412 -15.12 -22.45 24.70
CA LYS A 412 -16.55 -22.17 24.49
C LYS A 412 -16.79 -20.69 24.42
N ILE A 413 -17.46 -20.21 23.38
CA ILE A 413 -17.72 -18.81 23.12
C ILE A 413 -19.22 -18.58 22.92
N GLU A 414 -19.78 -17.66 23.70
CA GLU A 414 -21.13 -17.16 23.49
C GLU A 414 -21.20 -16.39 22.16
N VAL A 415 -22.23 -16.60 21.36
CA VAL A 415 -22.40 -15.95 20.04
C VAL A 415 -23.37 -14.78 20.14
N LYS A 416 -22.90 -13.58 19.84
CA LYS A 416 -23.68 -12.33 19.80
C LYS A 416 -23.26 -11.49 18.61
N ASP A 417 -24.15 -10.66 18.10
CA ASP A 417 -23.89 -9.60 17.12
C ASP A 417 -23.14 -10.07 15.87
N VAL A 418 -23.64 -11.13 15.24
CA VAL A 418 -23.03 -11.75 14.04
C VAL A 418 -23.22 -10.82 12.84
N LYS A 419 -22.11 -10.33 12.24
CA LYS A 419 -22.12 -9.41 11.08
C LYS A 419 -20.99 -9.71 10.11
N MET A 420 -21.29 -9.64 8.82
CA MET A 420 -20.26 -9.64 7.78
C MET A 420 -19.57 -8.29 7.71
N LEU A 421 -18.26 -8.32 7.46
CA LEU A 421 -17.44 -7.16 7.16
C LEU A 421 -17.03 -7.19 5.70
N ARG A 422 -17.37 -6.13 4.96
CA ARG A 422 -17.03 -5.94 3.55
C ARG A 422 -16.65 -4.49 3.30
N PHE A 423 -15.82 -4.26 2.31
CA PHE A 423 -15.54 -2.92 1.79
C PHE A 423 -16.78 -2.44 0.99
N GLU A 424 -17.29 -1.26 1.32
CA GLU A 424 -18.48 -0.64 0.71
C GLU A 424 -18.10 0.56 -0.16
#